data_63430e1bbd8e8a99c249d39837682f93
#
_entry.id   63430e1bbd8e8a99c249d39837682f93
#
_cell.length_a   1.000
_cell.length_b   1.000
_cell.length_c   1.000
_cell.angle_alpha   90.00
_cell.angle_beta   90.00
_cell.angle_gamma   90.00
#
_symmetry.space_group_name_H-M   'P 1'
#
loop_
_entity.id
_entity.type
_entity.pdbx_description
1 polymer ?
#
loop_
_entity_poly.entity_id
_entity_poly.type
_entity_poly.pdbx_seq_one_letter_code
_entity_poly.pdbx_strand_id
1 'polypeptide(L)'
;MISKKFKVLSVAVVSMLMMGSAFAQSVGDVKTALEKNHTDMPKIKEVTTTPIPNLYEVLLDTNELFYTDAKGENFVFGEMMQIKNGERINLRQEKVDKLFAFDFKSLNFKNAITQKKGNGKNVLVTFEDPNCGFCKKLHGELDKLTDVTIHTFMIPILGPKSVEASNAIWCSKDKLQAWAQTMRN
;
A
#
# COMPACT_ATOMS: atom_id res chain seq x y z
N MET A 1 43.79 41.91 69.57
CA MET A 1 43.86 40.67 68.80
C MET A 1 42.44 40.27 68.48
N ILE A 2 41.97 40.50 67.24
CA ILE A 2 40.59 40.33 66.81
C ILE A 2 40.62 39.17 65.78
N SER A 3 40.05 38.04 66.20
CA SER A 3 39.87 36.91 65.33
C SER A 3 38.60 37.06 64.49
N LYS A 4 38.71 37.27 63.19
CA LYS A 4 37.60 37.24 62.26
C LYS A 4 37.31 35.78 61.84
N LYS A 5 36.16 35.25 62.26
CA LYS A 5 35.62 34.00 61.78
C LYS A 5 34.95 34.22 60.40
N PHE A 6 35.54 33.64 59.36
CA PHE A 6 34.96 33.59 58.01
C PHE A 6 33.90 32.50 58.01
N LYS A 7 32.65 32.87 57.81
CA LYS A 7 31.57 31.88 57.50
C LYS A 7 31.56 31.63 56.00
N VAL A 8 31.94 30.45 55.63
CA VAL A 8 31.80 29.94 54.29
C VAL A 8 30.34 29.56 54.09
N LEU A 9 29.65 30.30 53.24
CA LEU A 9 28.30 30.01 52.82
C LEU A 9 28.36 29.06 51.65
N SER A 10 28.10 27.78 51.88
CA SER A 10 27.99 26.78 50.81
C SER A 10 26.69 26.95 50.04
N VAL A 11 26.77 27.53 48.85
CA VAL A 11 25.64 27.52 47.92
C VAL A 11 25.58 26.18 47.22
N ALA A 12 24.67 25.33 47.65
CA ALA A 12 24.36 24.08 46.96
C ALA A 12 23.53 24.41 45.70
N VAL A 13 24.21 24.43 44.56
CA VAL A 13 23.54 24.47 43.27
C VAL A 13 22.89 23.12 43.01
N VAL A 14 21.62 23.01 43.29
CA VAL A 14 20.80 21.85 42.86
C VAL A 14 20.56 22.02 41.36
N SER A 15 21.43 21.40 40.55
CA SER A 15 21.21 21.23 39.11
C SER A 15 20.09 20.20 38.92
N MET A 16 18.88 20.70 38.80
CA MET A 16 17.72 19.91 38.46
C MET A 16 17.86 19.51 36.98
N LEU A 17 18.48 18.35 36.72
CA LEU A 17 18.49 17.69 35.42
C LEU A 17 17.02 17.36 35.08
N MET A 18 16.37 18.26 34.36
CA MET A 18 15.15 17.94 33.63
C MET A 18 15.54 16.95 32.52
N MET A 19 15.56 15.65 32.84
CA MET A 19 15.48 14.62 31.83
C MET A 19 14.11 14.75 31.20
N GLY A 20 14.02 15.52 30.14
CA GLY A 20 12.88 15.53 29.25
C GLY A 20 12.74 14.13 28.66
N SER A 21 11.90 13.30 29.29
CA SER A 21 11.45 12.07 28.70
C SER A 21 10.79 12.43 27.38
N ALA A 22 11.50 12.20 26.29
CA ALA A 22 10.89 12.25 24.96
C ALA A 22 9.87 11.09 24.91
N PHE A 23 8.66 11.35 25.41
CA PHE A 23 7.55 10.43 25.21
C PHE A 23 7.31 10.35 23.71
N ALA A 24 7.57 9.20 23.12
CA ALA A 24 7.10 8.91 21.78
C ALA A 24 5.58 9.14 21.77
N GLN A 25 5.12 10.04 20.92
CA GLN A 25 3.71 10.39 20.83
C GLN A 25 2.92 9.15 20.42
N SER A 26 1.78 8.90 21.02
CA SER A 26 0.98 7.74 20.68
C SER A 26 0.41 7.87 19.26
N VAL A 27 0.14 6.76 18.61
CA VAL A 27 -0.51 6.77 17.25
C VAL A 27 -1.86 7.48 17.29
N GLY A 28 -2.55 7.47 18.43
CA GLY A 28 -3.81 8.20 18.64
C GLY A 28 -3.62 9.71 18.65
N ASP A 29 -2.54 10.19 19.26
CA ASP A 29 -2.22 11.63 19.30
C ASP A 29 -1.86 12.14 17.91
N VAL A 30 -1.09 11.36 17.13
CA VAL A 30 -0.75 11.67 15.73
C VAL A 30 -2.00 11.74 14.87
N LYS A 31 -2.92 10.77 15.01
CA LYS A 31 -4.20 10.79 14.30
C LYS A 31 -5.00 12.04 14.63
N THR A 32 -5.11 12.37 15.91
CA THR A 32 -5.83 13.57 16.39
C THR A 32 -5.19 14.85 15.85
N ALA A 33 -3.85 14.94 15.83
CA ALA A 33 -3.13 16.09 15.28
C ALA A 33 -3.41 16.26 13.79
N LEU A 34 -3.36 15.18 13.02
CA LEU A 34 -3.66 15.17 11.58
C LEU A 34 -5.10 15.64 11.31
N GLU A 35 -6.09 15.04 11.97
CA GLU A 35 -7.52 15.37 11.79
C GLU A 35 -7.83 16.82 12.17
N LYS A 36 -7.13 17.35 13.17
CA LYS A 36 -7.28 18.75 13.59
C LYS A 36 -6.64 19.74 12.62
N ASN A 37 -5.44 19.43 12.12
CA ASN A 37 -4.63 20.36 11.34
C ASN A 37 -4.95 20.30 9.83
N HIS A 38 -5.55 19.19 9.35
CA HIS A 38 -5.82 18.94 7.93
C HIS A 38 -7.27 18.49 7.73
N THR A 39 -8.20 19.41 7.88
CA THR A 39 -9.66 19.13 7.82
C THR A 39 -10.17 18.75 6.42
N ASP A 40 -9.39 19.00 5.39
CA ASP A 40 -9.64 18.64 3.98
C ASP A 40 -9.05 17.27 3.59
N MET A 41 -8.30 16.63 4.50
CA MET A 41 -7.73 15.30 4.26
C MET A 41 -8.84 14.25 4.25
N PRO A 42 -8.76 13.24 3.34
CA PRO A 42 -9.64 12.07 3.42
C PRO A 42 -9.54 11.38 4.79
N LYS A 43 -10.56 10.64 5.15
CA LYS A 43 -10.64 9.98 6.47
C LYS A 43 -9.44 9.07 6.73
N ILE A 44 -8.81 9.23 7.89
CA ILE A 44 -7.70 8.37 8.32
C ILE A 44 -8.25 7.02 8.77
N LYS A 45 -7.89 5.97 8.03
CA LYS A 45 -8.25 4.58 8.32
C LYS A 45 -7.37 4.00 9.43
N GLU A 46 -6.05 4.24 9.35
CA GLU A 46 -5.08 3.68 10.29
C GLU A 46 -3.86 4.60 10.42
N VAL A 47 -3.28 4.66 11.62
CA VAL A 47 -1.94 5.23 11.87
C VAL A 47 -1.12 4.15 12.56
N THR A 48 0.10 3.89 12.09
CA THR A 48 1.01 2.91 12.68
C THR A 48 2.40 3.50 12.87
N THR A 49 3.17 2.94 13.80
CA THR A 49 4.58 3.29 13.96
C THR A 49 5.41 2.67 12.85
N THR A 50 6.54 3.31 12.53
CA THR A 50 7.56 2.76 11.63
C THR A 50 8.82 2.37 12.40
N PRO A 51 9.77 1.66 11.79
CA PRO A 51 11.09 1.42 12.39
C PRO A 51 11.92 2.69 12.62
N ILE A 52 11.55 3.80 12.00
CA ILE A 52 12.20 5.11 12.19
C ILE A 52 11.52 5.82 13.36
N PRO A 53 12.23 6.17 14.42
CA PRO A 53 11.66 6.87 15.56
C PRO A 53 10.96 8.18 15.14
N ASN A 54 9.78 8.43 15.71
CA ASN A 54 8.95 9.61 15.44
C ASN A 54 8.48 9.77 13.98
N LEU A 55 8.56 8.73 13.17
CA LEU A 55 7.95 8.65 11.86
C LEU A 55 6.79 7.65 11.90
N TYR A 56 5.64 8.07 11.47
CA TYR A 56 4.39 7.30 11.48
C TYR A 56 3.89 7.04 10.07
N GLU A 57 3.36 5.86 9.84
CA GLU A 57 2.70 5.50 8.61
C GLU A 57 1.20 5.79 8.75
N VAL A 58 0.63 6.46 7.76
CA VAL A 58 -0.79 6.83 7.71
C VAL A 58 -1.42 6.21 6.48
N LEU A 59 -2.51 5.49 6.71
CA LEU A 59 -3.36 4.93 5.67
C LEU A 59 -4.71 5.66 5.66
N LEU A 60 -5.07 6.20 4.50
CA LEU A 60 -6.37 6.83 4.28
C LEU A 60 -7.42 5.79 3.85
N ASP A 61 -8.69 6.16 3.93
CA ASP A 61 -9.80 5.33 3.44
C ASP A 61 -9.83 5.22 1.90
N THR A 62 -9.13 6.13 1.20
CA THR A 62 -8.82 6.06 -0.23
C THR A 62 -7.78 5.00 -0.58
N ASN A 63 -7.20 4.32 0.42
CA ASN A 63 -6.03 3.43 0.33
C ASN A 63 -4.72 4.13 -0.05
N GLU A 64 -4.67 5.45 0.03
CA GLU A 64 -3.43 6.20 -0.06
C GLU A 64 -2.62 6.02 1.22
N LEU A 65 -1.30 5.87 1.07
CA LEU A 65 -0.36 5.63 2.16
C LEU A 65 0.78 6.64 2.10
N PHE A 66 1.03 7.30 3.22
CA PHE A 66 2.13 8.25 3.38
C PHE A 66 2.73 8.16 4.79
N TYR A 67 3.81 8.89 5.03
CA TYR A 67 4.46 8.97 6.32
C TYR A 67 4.42 10.40 6.84
N THR A 68 4.40 10.54 8.17
CA THR A 68 4.38 11.84 8.82
C THR A 68 5.15 11.83 10.14
N ASP A 69 5.56 13.00 10.59
CA ASP A 69 6.10 13.18 11.94
C ASP A 69 4.99 13.13 13.01
N ALA A 70 5.40 13.16 14.27
CA ALA A 70 4.49 13.10 15.40
C ALA A 70 3.48 14.24 15.47
N LYS A 71 3.77 15.39 14.85
CA LYS A 71 2.88 16.55 14.85
C LYS A 71 1.95 16.61 13.65
N GLY A 72 2.17 15.78 12.64
CA GLY A 72 1.43 15.84 11.39
C GLY A 72 1.74 17.09 10.56
N GLU A 73 2.96 17.61 10.67
CA GLU A 73 3.40 18.84 9.97
C GLU A 73 4.22 18.52 8.71
N ASN A 74 4.94 17.39 8.71
CA ASN A 74 5.81 16.98 7.62
C ASN A 74 5.31 15.69 6.99
N PHE A 75 5.20 15.67 5.66
CA PHE A 75 4.69 14.53 4.90
C PHE A 75 5.77 13.97 3.99
N VAL A 76 5.90 12.64 3.96
CA VAL A 76 6.80 11.92 3.07
C VAL A 76 5.98 10.93 2.26
N PHE A 77 6.02 11.07 0.94
CA PHE A 77 5.42 10.14 -0.02
C PHE A 77 6.53 9.36 -0.70
N GLY A 78 6.43 8.05 -0.75
CA GLY A 78 7.44 7.21 -1.38
C GLY A 78 7.63 5.86 -0.71
N GLU A 79 8.69 5.18 -1.12
CA GLU A 79 9.04 3.86 -0.61
C GLU A 79 9.80 3.96 0.72
N MET A 80 9.52 3.02 1.64
CA MET A 80 10.31 2.84 2.85
C MET A 80 11.05 1.51 2.75
N MET A 81 12.38 1.61 2.64
CA MET A 81 13.25 0.44 2.55
C MET A 81 13.93 0.17 3.89
N GLN A 82 13.88 -1.05 4.35
CA GLN A 82 14.63 -1.53 5.52
C GLN A 82 15.68 -2.55 5.08
N ILE A 83 16.88 -2.45 5.64
CA ILE A 83 17.90 -3.51 5.51
C ILE A 83 17.91 -4.30 6.82
N LYS A 84 17.55 -5.58 6.75
CA LYS A 84 17.54 -6.48 7.89
C LYS A 84 18.25 -7.78 7.53
N ASN A 85 19.27 -8.15 8.29
CA ASN A 85 20.10 -9.35 8.02
C ASN A 85 20.68 -9.41 6.60
N GLY A 86 21.01 -8.25 6.01
CA GLY A 86 21.52 -8.14 4.64
C GLY A 86 20.46 -8.15 3.54
N GLU A 87 19.19 -8.38 3.85
CA GLU A 87 18.07 -8.35 2.91
C GLU A 87 17.45 -6.96 2.84
N ARG A 88 17.02 -6.56 1.64
CA ARG A 88 16.27 -5.33 1.41
C ARG A 88 14.78 -5.63 1.48
N ILE A 89 14.11 -5.04 2.44
CA ILE A 89 12.66 -5.19 2.65
C ILE A 89 12.00 -3.86 2.28
N ASN A 90 11.05 -3.89 1.37
CA ASN A 90 10.20 -2.75 1.07
C ASN A 90 8.97 -2.78 1.97
N LEU A 91 9.01 -2.02 3.07
CA LEU A 91 7.94 -2.01 4.06
C LEU A 91 6.62 -1.46 3.49
N ARG A 92 6.71 -0.46 2.59
CA ARG A 92 5.53 0.06 1.90
C ARG A 92 4.88 -1.03 1.03
N GLN A 93 5.68 -1.76 0.25
CA GLN A 93 5.16 -2.83 -0.60
C GLN A 93 4.52 -3.94 0.22
N GLU A 94 5.17 -4.36 1.33
CA GLU A 94 4.56 -5.35 2.23
C GLU A 94 3.19 -4.91 2.79
N LYS A 95 3.04 -3.61 3.10
CA LYS A 95 1.76 -3.07 3.56
C LYS A 95 0.73 -3.07 2.42
N VAL A 96 1.13 -2.64 1.22
CA VAL A 96 0.28 -2.63 0.03
C VAL A 96 -0.18 -4.05 -0.32
N ASP A 97 0.73 -5.02 -0.32
CA ASP A 97 0.41 -6.43 -0.60
C ASP A 97 -0.62 -6.99 0.40
N LYS A 98 -0.47 -6.64 1.69
CA LYS A 98 -1.45 -7.04 2.72
C LYS A 98 -2.81 -6.36 2.54
N LEU A 99 -2.82 -5.07 2.17
CA LEU A 99 -4.06 -4.31 1.96
C LEU A 99 -4.88 -4.83 0.79
N PHE A 100 -4.21 -5.23 -0.28
CA PHE A 100 -4.84 -5.70 -1.51
C PHE A 100 -4.85 -7.22 -1.62
N ALA A 101 -4.38 -7.94 -0.59
CA ALA A 101 -4.51 -9.39 -0.54
C ALA A 101 -5.99 -9.79 -0.54
N PHE A 102 -6.33 -10.72 -1.40
CA PHE A 102 -7.66 -11.31 -1.43
C PHE A 102 -7.57 -12.85 -1.38
N ASP A 103 -8.60 -13.48 -0.85
CA ASP A 103 -8.67 -14.92 -0.86
C ASP A 103 -9.00 -15.43 -2.29
N PHE A 104 -8.07 -16.16 -2.89
CA PHE A 104 -8.24 -16.76 -4.20
C PHE A 104 -9.52 -17.62 -4.28
N LYS A 105 -9.91 -18.24 -3.18
CA LYS A 105 -11.13 -19.05 -3.09
C LYS A 105 -12.42 -18.22 -3.15
N SER A 106 -12.33 -16.92 -2.88
CA SER A 106 -13.48 -16.00 -2.96
C SER A 106 -13.86 -15.64 -4.40
N LEU A 107 -13.00 -15.95 -5.37
CA LEU A 107 -13.22 -15.61 -6.76
C LEU A 107 -14.32 -16.48 -7.37
N ASN A 108 -15.33 -15.84 -7.95
CA ASN A 108 -16.34 -16.53 -8.74
C ASN A 108 -15.87 -16.70 -10.19
N PHE A 109 -15.25 -17.82 -10.51
CA PHE A 109 -14.71 -18.12 -11.83
C PHE A 109 -15.76 -18.18 -12.95
N LYS A 110 -17.07 -18.21 -12.64
CA LYS A 110 -18.15 -18.06 -13.64
C LYS A 110 -18.16 -16.66 -14.28
N ASN A 111 -17.55 -15.69 -13.61
CA ASN A 111 -17.39 -14.33 -14.10
C ASN A 111 -16.07 -14.11 -14.85
N ALA A 112 -15.27 -15.15 -15.06
CA ALA A 112 -14.02 -15.09 -15.79
C ALA A 112 -14.14 -15.71 -17.18
N ILE A 113 -13.36 -15.19 -18.11
CA ILE A 113 -13.06 -15.89 -19.37
C ILE A 113 -11.96 -16.91 -19.06
N THR A 114 -12.26 -18.19 -19.29
CA THR A 114 -11.32 -19.26 -18.94
C THR A 114 -10.70 -19.86 -20.19
N GLN A 115 -9.37 -19.89 -20.22
CA GLN A 115 -8.58 -20.55 -21.24
C GLN A 115 -7.76 -21.67 -20.60
N LYS A 116 -7.91 -22.89 -21.09
CA LYS A 116 -7.08 -24.02 -20.67
C LYS A 116 -6.08 -24.36 -21.77
N LYS A 117 -4.81 -24.46 -21.41
CA LYS A 117 -3.70 -24.86 -22.28
C LYS A 117 -3.06 -26.14 -21.73
N GLY A 118 -2.81 -27.13 -22.60
CA GLY A 118 -2.24 -28.41 -22.21
C GLY A 118 -3.07 -29.13 -21.12
N ASN A 119 -2.40 -29.63 -20.10
CA ASN A 119 -3.06 -30.31 -18.98
C ASN A 119 -3.75 -29.35 -18.01
N GLY A 120 -3.43 -28.03 -18.08
CA GLY A 120 -4.02 -26.99 -17.24
C GLY A 120 -3.65 -27.08 -15.76
N LYS A 121 -2.51 -27.71 -15.42
CA LYS A 121 -2.10 -27.99 -14.04
C LYS A 121 -1.89 -26.72 -13.21
N ASN A 122 -1.30 -25.71 -13.81
CA ASN A 122 -1.07 -24.41 -13.15
C ASN A 122 -2.30 -23.55 -13.33
N VAL A 123 -2.65 -22.76 -12.31
CA VAL A 123 -3.78 -21.83 -12.38
C VAL A 123 -3.26 -20.41 -12.27
N LEU A 124 -3.64 -19.58 -13.22
CA LEU A 124 -3.34 -18.16 -13.25
C LEU A 124 -4.65 -17.36 -13.29
N VAL A 125 -4.71 -16.29 -12.50
CA VAL A 125 -5.81 -15.34 -12.54
C VAL A 125 -5.26 -13.98 -12.97
N THR A 126 -5.92 -13.36 -13.93
CA THR A 126 -5.61 -12.01 -14.38
C THR A 126 -6.83 -11.10 -14.27
N PHE A 127 -6.57 -9.81 -14.06
CA PHE A 127 -7.57 -8.75 -14.10
C PHE A 127 -7.15 -7.77 -15.19
N GLU A 128 -7.93 -7.70 -16.27
CA GLU A 128 -7.49 -7.03 -17.50
C GLU A 128 -8.58 -6.14 -18.09
N ASP A 129 -8.16 -4.99 -18.62
CA ASP A 129 -9.03 -4.10 -19.40
C ASP A 129 -8.80 -4.36 -20.90
N PRO A 130 -9.85 -4.53 -21.72
CA PRO A 130 -9.73 -4.83 -23.15
C PRO A 130 -9.04 -3.74 -23.97
N ASN A 131 -8.98 -2.49 -23.48
CA ASN A 131 -8.31 -1.37 -24.14
C ASN A 131 -6.94 -1.05 -23.52
N CYS A 132 -6.47 -1.82 -22.56
CA CYS A 132 -5.20 -1.60 -21.91
C CYS A 132 -4.04 -2.14 -22.74
N GLY A 133 -3.16 -1.23 -23.23
CA GLY A 133 -2.00 -1.62 -24.04
C GLY A 133 -1.01 -2.54 -23.32
N PHE A 134 -0.85 -2.41 -21.98
CA PHE A 134 -0.02 -3.33 -21.19
C PHE A 134 -0.68 -4.70 -21.03
N CYS A 135 -2.01 -4.76 -20.91
CA CYS A 135 -2.76 -6.03 -20.87
C CYS A 135 -2.62 -6.77 -22.22
N LYS A 136 -2.65 -6.05 -23.35
CA LYS A 136 -2.39 -6.64 -24.68
C LYS A 136 -0.98 -7.23 -24.78
N LYS A 137 0.03 -6.54 -24.24
CA LYS A 137 1.41 -7.08 -24.17
C LYS A 137 1.47 -8.31 -23.28
N LEU A 138 0.85 -8.28 -22.11
CA LEU A 138 0.75 -9.43 -21.21
C LEU A 138 0.10 -10.61 -21.91
N HIS A 139 -1.00 -10.40 -22.63
CA HIS A 139 -1.69 -11.46 -23.38
C HIS A 139 -0.74 -12.18 -24.36
N GLY A 140 0.13 -11.44 -25.06
CA GLY A 140 1.16 -12.00 -25.93
C GLY A 140 2.18 -12.88 -25.18
N GLU A 141 2.50 -12.58 -23.93
CA GLU A 141 3.35 -13.43 -23.08
C GLU A 141 2.57 -14.66 -22.55
N LEU A 142 1.32 -14.46 -22.17
CA LEU A 142 0.45 -15.56 -21.73
C LEU A 142 0.20 -16.57 -22.84
N ASP A 143 0.21 -16.15 -24.11
CA ASP A 143 0.07 -17.07 -25.24
C ASP A 143 1.21 -18.08 -25.38
N LYS A 144 2.40 -17.76 -24.82
CA LYS A 144 3.57 -18.66 -24.81
C LYS A 144 3.52 -19.73 -23.72
N LEU A 145 2.65 -19.58 -22.72
CA LEU A 145 2.53 -20.52 -21.63
C LEU A 145 1.90 -21.84 -22.09
N THR A 146 2.34 -22.94 -21.49
CA THR A 146 1.80 -24.29 -21.64
C THR A 146 1.32 -24.81 -20.28
N ASP A 147 0.48 -25.83 -20.27
CA ASP A 147 0.06 -26.51 -19.05
C ASP A 147 -0.54 -25.58 -17.96
N VAL A 148 -1.33 -24.59 -18.39
CA VAL A 148 -1.95 -23.57 -17.53
C VAL A 148 -3.44 -23.42 -17.80
N THR A 149 -4.21 -23.20 -16.74
CA THR A 149 -5.58 -22.67 -16.82
C THR A 149 -5.54 -21.21 -16.45
N ILE A 150 -5.91 -20.32 -17.38
CA ILE A 150 -5.95 -18.88 -17.19
C ILE A 150 -7.40 -18.44 -17.01
N HIS A 151 -7.67 -17.75 -15.92
CA HIS A 151 -8.96 -17.12 -15.64
C HIS A 151 -8.79 -15.61 -15.73
N THR A 152 -9.32 -14.99 -16.76
CA THR A 152 -9.26 -13.53 -16.97
C THR A 152 -10.56 -12.88 -16.54
N PHE A 153 -10.49 -12.02 -15.54
CA PHE A 153 -11.58 -11.13 -15.14
C PHE A 153 -11.45 -9.80 -15.88
N MET A 154 -12.46 -9.45 -16.67
CA MET A 154 -12.49 -8.14 -17.32
C MET A 154 -12.83 -7.04 -16.31
N ILE A 155 -11.98 -6.03 -16.22
CA ILE A 155 -12.16 -4.85 -15.36
C ILE A 155 -12.10 -3.57 -16.22
N PRO A 156 -13.21 -3.07 -16.74
CA PRO A 156 -13.25 -1.95 -17.68
C PRO A 156 -13.03 -0.60 -16.97
N ILE A 157 -11.79 -0.35 -16.52
CA ILE A 157 -11.40 0.82 -15.72
C ILE A 157 -10.93 2.02 -16.56
N LEU A 158 -10.62 1.82 -17.86
CA LEU A 158 -10.10 2.88 -18.73
C LEU A 158 -11.21 3.72 -19.39
N GLY A 159 -12.45 3.57 -18.98
CA GLY A 159 -13.56 4.44 -19.39
C GLY A 159 -14.61 3.76 -20.27
N PRO A 160 -15.53 4.55 -20.85
CA PRO A 160 -16.73 4.02 -21.52
C PRO A 160 -16.45 3.04 -22.68
N LYS A 161 -15.41 3.26 -23.45
CA LYS A 161 -15.01 2.33 -24.53
C LYS A 161 -14.61 0.95 -24.01
N SER A 162 -14.00 0.88 -22.81
CA SER A 162 -13.66 -0.40 -22.17
C SER A 162 -14.89 -1.12 -21.69
N VAL A 163 -15.88 -0.40 -21.17
CA VAL A 163 -17.17 -0.97 -20.81
C VAL A 163 -17.90 -1.55 -22.03
N GLU A 164 -17.94 -0.80 -23.13
CA GLU A 164 -18.56 -1.23 -24.39
C GLU A 164 -17.87 -2.50 -24.93
N ALA A 165 -16.54 -2.50 -25.00
CA ALA A 165 -15.76 -3.64 -25.45
C ALA A 165 -15.96 -4.86 -24.56
N SER A 166 -15.95 -4.68 -23.24
CA SER A 166 -16.20 -5.77 -22.27
C SER A 166 -17.59 -6.37 -22.43
N ASN A 167 -18.61 -5.54 -22.63
CA ASN A 167 -19.97 -5.99 -22.87
C ASN A 167 -20.07 -6.77 -24.18
N ALA A 168 -19.46 -6.29 -25.26
CA ALA A 168 -19.45 -6.96 -26.55
C ALA A 168 -18.78 -8.35 -26.45
N ILE A 169 -17.64 -8.44 -25.77
CA ILE A 169 -16.95 -9.71 -25.53
C ILE A 169 -17.80 -10.65 -24.69
N TRP A 170 -18.38 -10.14 -23.58
CA TRP A 170 -19.16 -10.97 -22.65
C TRP A 170 -20.44 -11.51 -23.25
N CYS A 171 -21.08 -10.75 -24.13
CA CYS A 171 -22.29 -11.15 -24.83
C CYS A 171 -22.04 -11.94 -26.13
N SER A 172 -20.79 -12.16 -26.52
CA SER A 172 -20.45 -12.92 -27.70
C SER A 172 -20.75 -14.42 -27.54
N LYS A 173 -20.99 -15.11 -28.65
CA LYS A 173 -21.21 -16.56 -28.65
C LYS A 173 -20.00 -17.34 -28.12
N ASP A 174 -18.79 -16.87 -28.46
CA ASP A 174 -17.51 -17.40 -28.00
C ASP A 174 -16.71 -16.27 -27.34
N LYS A 175 -16.83 -16.19 -26.02
CA LYS A 175 -16.16 -15.16 -25.22
C LYS A 175 -14.64 -15.26 -25.28
N LEU A 176 -14.09 -16.48 -25.34
CA LEU A 176 -12.65 -16.69 -25.38
C LEU A 176 -12.09 -16.21 -26.72
N GLN A 177 -12.74 -16.55 -27.82
CA GLN A 177 -12.32 -16.09 -29.14
C GLN A 177 -12.42 -14.57 -29.26
N ALA A 178 -13.54 -13.97 -28.80
CA ALA A 178 -13.74 -12.52 -28.83
C ALA A 178 -12.69 -11.78 -28.00
N TRP A 179 -12.37 -12.29 -26.81
CA TRP A 179 -11.30 -11.79 -25.96
C TRP A 179 -9.94 -11.83 -26.68
N ALA A 180 -9.57 -13.01 -27.17
CA ALA A 180 -8.29 -13.21 -27.83
C ALA A 180 -8.11 -12.31 -29.07
N GLN A 181 -9.18 -12.10 -29.85
CA GLN A 181 -9.16 -11.16 -30.99
C GLN A 181 -8.97 -9.71 -30.53
N THR A 182 -9.66 -9.28 -29.48
CA THR A 182 -9.54 -7.93 -28.93
C THR A 182 -8.14 -7.65 -28.39
N MET A 183 -7.54 -8.64 -27.72
CA MET A 183 -6.22 -8.46 -27.12
C MET A 183 -5.04 -8.51 -28.10
N ARG A 184 -5.26 -9.06 -29.32
CA ARG A 184 -4.24 -9.08 -30.39
C ARG A 184 -4.25 -7.83 -31.29
N ASN A 185 -5.32 -7.05 -31.25
CA ASN A 185 -5.50 -5.80 -32.03
C ASN A 185 -5.17 -4.56 -31.18
#